data_9cf39703dd2eb87de24bda66f94a2ce3
#
_entry.id   9cf39703dd2eb87de24bda66f94a2ce3
#
_cell.length_a   1.000
_cell.length_b   1.000
_cell.length_c   1.000
_cell.angle_alpha   90.00
_cell.angle_beta   90.00
_cell.angle_gamma   90.00
#
_symmetry.space_group_name_H-M   'P 1'
#
loop_
_entity.id
_entity.type
_entity.pdbx_description
1 polymer ?
#
loop_
_entity_poly.entity_id
_entity_poly.type
_entity_poly.pdbx_seq_one_letter_code
_entity_poly.pdbx_strand_id
1 'polypeptide(L)'
;AIGTWKMLSNGKKGGRRKKIFEWCVPKDTLIVFDESHKLKGKTSLNSKLGIFAKEQKYKILMASATSAINPMDMRAMGYILGLHNNTSFWSWVRRNGCYQGRFGYTFNGDKEVLRNLHKDVFLDRGIRLRRDEIPGFPECDVHSIAYDMDKTDTQQITQVFFEMKAALGQ
;
A
#
# COMPACT_ATOMS: atom_id res chain seq x y z
N ALA A 1 12.05 -18.64 10.50
CA ALA A 1 11.10 -17.51 10.53
C ALA A 1 11.85 -16.22 10.21
N ILE A 2 11.30 -15.38 9.32
CA ILE A 2 11.89 -14.09 8.92
C ILE A 2 11.70 -12.99 9.99
N GLY A 3 10.86 -13.22 10.97
CA GLY A 3 10.63 -12.28 12.07
C GLY A 3 9.57 -12.75 13.05
N THR A 4 9.44 -12.01 14.14
CA THR A 4 8.52 -12.31 15.24
C THR A 4 7.79 -11.07 15.74
N TRP A 5 6.56 -11.27 16.24
CA TRP A 5 5.80 -10.21 16.91
C TRP A 5 6.14 -10.18 18.40
N LYS A 6 6.59 -9.02 18.88
CA LYS A 6 6.89 -8.79 20.29
C LYS A 6 5.94 -7.76 20.90
N MET A 7 5.62 -7.94 22.17
CA MET A 7 4.88 -6.96 22.95
C MET A 7 5.86 -6.14 23.79
N LEU A 8 5.92 -4.84 23.51
CA LEU A 8 6.68 -3.92 24.36
C LEU A 8 5.77 -3.39 25.47
N SER A 9 6.19 -3.56 26.72
CA SER A 9 5.56 -2.88 27.84
C SER A 9 6.27 -1.53 28.07
N ASN A 10 5.51 -0.47 28.23
CA ASN A 10 6.08 0.86 28.46
C ASN A 10 6.59 1.09 29.91
N GLY A 11 6.84 0.02 30.68
CA GLY A 11 7.35 0.12 32.07
C GLY A 11 6.42 0.81 33.07
N LYS A 12 5.36 1.48 32.65
CA LYS A 12 4.36 2.12 33.51
C LYS A 12 3.22 1.14 33.79
N LYS A 13 2.87 0.95 35.09
CA LYS A 13 1.66 0.21 35.48
C LYS A 13 0.43 0.81 34.77
N GLY A 14 -0.28 -0.01 33.95
CA GLY A 14 -1.43 0.42 33.17
C GLY A 14 -1.11 1.01 31.79
N GLY A 15 0.17 1.06 31.37
CA GLY A 15 0.57 1.57 30.05
C GLY A 15 0.11 0.69 28.89
N ARG A 16 -0.28 1.33 27.78
CA ARG A 16 -0.72 0.67 26.54
C ARG A 16 0.42 -0.20 25.98
N ARG A 17 0.22 -1.51 25.92
CA ARG A 17 1.20 -2.43 25.30
C ARG A 17 1.27 -2.15 23.80
N LYS A 18 2.48 -1.93 23.27
CA LYS A 18 2.71 -1.73 21.83
C LYS A 18 3.21 -3.03 21.22
N LYS A 19 2.49 -3.52 20.20
CA LYS A 19 2.92 -4.68 19.41
C LYS A 19 3.86 -4.20 18.31
N ILE A 20 5.07 -4.75 18.25
CA ILE A 20 6.07 -4.49 17.20
C ILE A 20 6.41 -5.79 16.49
N PHE A 21 6.87 -5.66 15.24
CA PHE A 21 7.47 -6.78 14.51
C PHE A 21 8.99 -6.60 14.51
N GLU A 22 9.70 -7.63 14.93
CA GLU A 22 11.14 -7.68 14.85
C GLU A 22 11.56 -8.58 13.69
N TRP A 23 12.29 -8.00 12.74
CA TRP A 23 12.90 -8.74 11.65
C TRP A 23 14.12 -9.53 12.16
N CYS A 24 14.09 -10.85 12.00
CA CYS A 24 15.14 -11.76 12.48
C CYS A 24 16.04 -12.22 11.32
N VAL A 25 16.46 -11.29 10.48
CA VAL A 25 17.38 -11.52 9.36
C VAL A 25 18.66 -10.70 9.57
N PRO A 26 19.81 -11.06 8.94
CA PRO A 26 21.05 -10.29 9.03
C PRO A 26 20.87 -8.81 8.70
N LYS A 27 21.63 -7.92 9.32
CA LYS A 27 21.44 -6.46 9.18
C LYS A 27 21.81 -5.91 7.79
N ASP A 28 22.63 -6.63 7.04
CA ASP A 28 23.02 -6.33 5.67
C ASP A 28 21.98 -6.81 4.63
N THR A 29 20.93 -7.49 5.06
CA THR A 29 19.86 -7.99 4.18
C THR A 29 19.12 -6.84 3.50
N LEU A 30 18.89 -6.98 2.20
CA LEU A 30 17.94 -6.18 1.44
C LEU A 30 16.54 -6.81 1.55
N ILE A 31 15.58 -6.06 2.08
CA ILE A 31 14.18 -6.49 2.13
C ILE A 31 13.47 -5.95 0.89
N VAL A 32 12.97 -6.86 0.05
CA VAL A 32 12.20 -6.51 -1.15
C VAL A 32 10.71 -6.67 -0.86
N PHE A 33 9.96 -5.59 -1.01
CA PHE A 33 8.49 -5.62 -1.00
C PHE A 33 8.00 -5.62 -2.44
N ASP A 34 7.78 -6.82 -2.96
CA ASP A 34 7.07 -6.98 -4.22
C ASP A 34 5.58 -6.69 -4.03
N GLU A 35 4.95 -6.12 -5.05
CA GLU A 35 3.59 -5.60 -4.97
C GLU A 35 3.43 -4.62 -3.81
N SER A 36 4.34 -3.66 -3.71
CA SER A 36 4.40 -2.70 -2.60
C SER A 36 3.12 -1.86 -2.43
N HIS A 37 2.22 -1.85 -3.42
CA HIS A 37 0.88 -1.30 -3.25
C HIS A 37 0.10 -1.96 -2.10
N LYS A 38 0.45 -3.19 -1.69
CA LYS A 38 -0.10 -3.87 -0.52
C LYS A 38 0.35 -3.25 0.82
N LEU A 39 1.33 -2.34 0.81
CA LEU A 39 1.70 -1.53 1.97
C LEU A 39 0.74 -0.35 2.20
N LYS A 40 -0.23 -0.13 1.33
CA LYS A 40 -1.31 0.84 1.54
C LYS A 40 -2.09 0.53 2.82
N GLY A 41 -2.72 1.53 3.35
CA GLY A 41 -3.55 1.39 4.53
C GLY A 41 -2.85 1.81 5.82
N LYS A 42 -3.60 2.57 6.61
CA LYS A 42 -3.09 3.28 7.79
C LYS A 42 -2.67 2.33 8.92
N THR A 43 -3.29 1.16 9.02
CA THR A 43 -3.14 0.23 10.15
C THR A 43 -2.93 -1.21 9.71
N SER A 44 -2.82 -1.46 8.41
CA SER A 44 -2.66 -2.81 7.87
C SER A 44 -1.40 -3.49 8.41
N LEU A 45 -1.41 -4.81 8.47
CA LEU A 45 -0.28 -5.60 8.90
C LEU A 45 0.93 -5.34 7.99
N ASN A 46 0.72 -5.33 6.67
CA ASN A 46 1.77 -5.09 5.69
C ASN A 46 2.40 -3.71 5.86
N SER A 47 1.58 -2.65 6.06
CA SER A 47 2.08 -1.31 6.35
C SER A 47 2.99 -1.29 7.58
N LYS A 48 2.61 -2.00 8.65
CA LYS A 48 3.43 -2.11 9.86
C LYS A 48 4.74 -2.83 9.61
N LEU A 49 4.75 -3.91 8.82
CA LEU A 49 5.98 -4.63 8.46
C LEU A 49 6.97 -3.72 7.74
N GLY A 50 6.51 -2.93 6.76
CA GLY A 50 7.36 -1.96 6.07
C GLY A 50 7.91 -0.86 6.99
N ILE A 51 7.06 -0.31 7.86
CA ILE A 51 7.47 0.69 8.85
C ILE A 51 8.53 0.12 9.79
N PHE A 52 8.33 -1.09 10.32
CA PHE A 52 9.30 -1.71 11.23
C PHE A 52 10.61 -2.08 10.54
N ALA A 53 10.60 -2.46 9.25
CA ALA A 53 11.82 -2.64 8.48
C ALA A 53 12.64 -1.34 8.42
N LYS A 54 11.99 -0.21 8.15
CA LYS A 54 12.62 1.12 8.13
C LYS A 54 13.12 1.54 9.51
N GLU A 55 12.32 1.38 10.56
CA GLU A 55 12.70 1.72 11.94
C GLU A 55 13.91 0.89 12.41
N GLN A 56 14.01 -0.36 11.95
CA GLN A 56 15.14 -1.25 12.25
C GLN A 56 16.33 -1.08 11.28
N LYS A 57 16.28 -0.05 10.40
CA LYS A 57 17.36 0.36 9.50
C LYS A 57 17.79 -0.69 8.46
N TYR A 58 16.85 -1.52 8.01
CA TYR A 58 17.09 -2.39 6.85
C TYR A 58 17.13 -1.60 5.55
N LYS A 59 17.89 -2.11 4.58
CA LYS A 59 17.79 -1.66 3.19
C LYS A 59 16.47 -2.18 2.62
N ILE A 60 15.72 -1.31 1.94
CA ILE A 60 14.38 -1.65 1.45
C ILE A 60 14.29 -1.28 -0.03
N LEU A 61 13.83 -2.24 -0.82
CA LEU A 61 13.40 -2.04 -2.20
C LEU A 61 11.89 -2.27 -2.28
N MET A 62 11.19 -1.37 -2.93
CA MET A 62 9.76 -1.52 -3.20
C MET A 62 9.54 -1.61 -4.70
N ALA A 63 8.88 -2.67 -5.16
CA ALA A 63 8.48 -2.89 -6.54
C ALA A 63 6.95 -2.94 -6.64
N SER A 64 6.37 -2.30 -7.65
CA SER A 64 4.94 -2.39 -7.94
C SER A 64 4.63 -1.81 -9.31
N ALA A 65 3.72 -2.42 -10.04
CA ALA A 65 3.15 -1.88 -11.26
C ALA A 65 2.22 -0.69 -10.99
N THR A 66 1.64 -0.61 -9.80
CA THR A 66 0.71 0.45 -9.38
C THR A 66 1.22 1.16 -8.13
N SER A 67 1.51 2.43 -8.24
CA SER A 67 1.87 3.26 -7.10
C SER A 67 0.64 3.68 -6.27
N ALA A 68 0.83 4.52 -5.26
CA ALA A 68 -0.26 5.09 -4.49
C ALA A 68 -1.20 5.95 -5.36
N ILE A 69 -2.49 5.89 -5.05
CA ILE A 69 -3.53 6.64 -5.76
C ILE A 69 -3.69 8.05 -5.15
N ASN A 70 -3.41 8.18 -3.87
CA ASN A 70 -3.53 9.45 -3.15
C ASN A 70 -2.54 9.51 -1.96
N PRO A 71 -2.34 10.71 -1.35
CA PRO A 71 -1.43 10.85 -0.22
C PRO A 71 -1.77 9.97 1.00
N MET A 72 -3.03 9.61 1.18
CA MET A 72 -3.46 8.75 2.31
C MET A 72 -2.88 7.33 2.24
N ASP A 73 -2.57 6.85 1.03
CA ASP A 73 -1.99 5.52 0.81
C ASP A 73 -0.49 5.47 1.16
N MET A 74 0.13 6.64 1.31
CA MET A 74 1.60 6.79 1.41
C MET A 74 2.14 6.64 2.84
N ARG A 75 1.37 6.12 3.80
CA ARG A 75 1.86 6.06 5.18
C ARG A 75 3.15 5.24 5.33
N ALA A 76 3.16 4.00 4.88
CA ALA A 76 4.36 3.17 4.94
C ALA A 76 5.34 3.53 3.82
N MET A 77 4.87 3.57 2.58
CA MET A 77 5.70 3.87 1.42
C MET A 77 6.37 5.24 1.53
N GLY A 78 5.63 6.29 1.86
CA GLY A 78 6.17 7.64 2.02
C GLY A 78 7.16 7.75 3.18
N TYR A 79 6.93 7.02 4.28
CA TYR A 79 7.89 6.94 5.37
C TYR A 79 9.18 6.21 4.95
N ILE A 80 9.08 5.10 4.24
CA ILE A 80 10.23 4.35 3.70
C ILE A 80 11.04 5.25 2.76
N LEU A 81 10.38 5.96 1.86
CA LEU A 81 11.00 6.89 0.90
C LEU A 81 11.50 8.19 1.53
N GLY A 82 11.18 8.47 2.80
CA GLY A 82 11.61 9.69 3.49
C GLY A 82 10.82 10.95 3.11
N LEU A 83 9.61 10.81 2.59
CA LEU A 83 8.72 11.95 2.30
C LEU A 83 8.14 12.57 3.56
N HIS A 84 8.06 11.80 4.63
CA HIS A 84 7.61 12.23 5.95
C HIS A 84 8.18 11.33 7.06
N ASN A 85 8.14 11.79 8.30
CA ASN A 85 8.36 10.95 9.47
C ASN A 85 7.05 10.23 9.84
N ASN A 86 7.16 9.02 10.42
CA ASN A 86 5.97 8.24 10.81
C ASN A 86 5.05 9.02 11.77
N THR A 87 5.62 9.84 12.66
CA THR A 87 4.88 10.69 13.61
C THR A 87 4.24 11.91 12.96
N SER A 88 4.77 12.42 11.85
CA SER A 88 4.30 13.62 11.15
C SER A 88 3.38 13.31 9.97
N PHE A 89 3.00 12.05 9.77
CA PHE A 89 2.18 11.61 8.63
C PHE A 89 0.90 12.45 8.45
N TRP A 90 0.15 12.69 9.51
CA TRP A 90 -1.11 13.45 9.43
C TRP A 90 -0.91 14.92 9.06
N SER A 91 0.18 15.54 9.50
CA SER A 91 0.55 16.89 9.07
C SER A 91 0.97 16.90 7.61
N TRP A 92 1.68 15.85 7.17
CA TRP A 92 2.09 15.70 5.79
C TRP A 92 0.89 15.51 4.84
N VAL A 93 -0.08 14.64 5.16
CA VAL A 93 -1.27 14.45 4.31
C VAL A 93 -2.11 15.72 4.21
N ARG A 94 -2.22 16.51 5.28
CA ARG A 94 -2.93 17.80 5.23
C ARG A 94 -2.26 18.78 4.26
N ARG A 95 -0.94 18.87 4.27
CA ARG A 95 -0.19 19.70 3.32
C ARG A 95 -0.31 19.22 1.88
N ASN A 96 -0.65 17.95 1.69
CA ASN A 96 -0.85 17.33 0.40
C ASN A 96 -2.35 17.16 0.06
N GLY A 97 -3.16 18.17 0.33
CA GLY A 97 -4.53 18.25 -0.15
C GLY A 97 -5.52 17.31 0.54
N CYS A 98 -5.18 16.76 1.71
CA CYS A 98 -6.14 15.98 2.48
C CYS A 98 -6.73 16.81 3.62
N TYR A 99 -8.01 16.71 3.83
CA TYR A 99 -8.75 17.39 4.91
C TYR A 99 -9.52 16.38 5.75
N GLN A 100 -9.84 16.77 6.97
CA GLN A 100 -10.66 15.96 7.87
C GLN A 100 -12.13 16.21 7.60
N GLY A 101 -12.82 15.22 7.06
CA GLY A 101 -14.26 15.20 6.89
C GLY A 101 -14.96 14.46 8.03
N ARG A 102 -16.29 14.31 7.90
CA ARG A 102 -17.15 13.63 8.89
C ARG A 102 -16.74 12.18 9.16
N PHE A 103 -16.25 11.46 8.15
CA PHE A 103 -15.88 10.04 8.23
C PHE A 103 -14.38 9.81 8.25
N GLY A 104 -13.58 10.83 8.52
CA GLY A 104 -12.13 10.77 8.54
C GLY A 104 -11.47 11.63 7.47
N TYR A 105 -10.18 11.39 7.22
CA TYR A 105 -9.45 12.15 6.21
C TYR A 105 -9.86 11.75 4.79
N THR A 106 -10.05 12.75 3.95
CA THR A 106 -10.38 12.62 2.52
C THR A 106 -9.40 13.45 1.70
N PHE A 107 -9.01 12.96 0.54
CA PHE A 107 -8.21 13.69 -0.44
C PHE A 107 -9.13 14.54 -1.33
N ASN A 108 -8.74 15.76 -1.61
CA ASN A 108 -9.53 16.71 -2.43
C ASN A 108 -9.52 16.43 -3.94
N GLY A 109 -8.70 15.45 -4.38
CA GLY A 109 -8.59 15.10 -5.81
C GLY A 109 -7.70 16.01 -6.63
N ASP A 110 -6.93 16.90 -6.01
CA ASP A 110 -6.06 17.85 -6.70
C ASP A 110 -4.98 17.14 -7.52
N LYS A 111 -5.05 17.34 -8.84
CA LYS A 111 -4.13 16.74 -9.81
C LYS A 111 -2.71 17.29 -9.71
N GLU A 112 -2.55 18.53 -9.26
CA GLU A 112 -1.25 19.15 -9.11
C GLU A 112 -0.51 18.54 -7.91
N VAL A 113 -1.22 18.32 -6.81
CA VAL A 113 -0.68 17.57 -5.67
C VAL A 113 -0.20 16.18 -6.08
N LEU A 114 -0.99 15.47 -6.89
CA LEU A 114 -0.58 14.14 -7.38
C LEU A 114 0.64 14.20 -8.30
N ARG A 115 0.74 15.21 -9.16
CA ARG A 115 1.94 15.43 -10.00
C ARG A 115 3.18 15.71 -9.15
N ASN A 116 3.04 16.56 -8.13
CA ASN A 116 4.16 16.89 -7.25
C ASN A 116 4.57 15.66 -6.42
N LEU A 117 3.62 14.91 -5.90
CA LEU A 117 3.90 13.65 -5.22
C LEU A 117 4.62 12.65 -6.13
N HIS A 118 4.19 12.55 -7.39
CA HIS A 118 4.86 11.70 -8.38
C HIS A 118 6.31 12.14 -8.61
N LYS A 119 6.56 13.44 -8.73
CA LYS A 119 7.93 13.98 -8.85
C LYS A 119 8.75 13.63 -7.62
N ASP A 120 8.23 13.87 -6.42
CA ASP A 120 8.94 13.58 -5.16
C ASP A 120 9.32 12.09 -5.02
N VAL A 121 8.51 11.19 -5.59
CA VAL A 121 8.79 9.75 -5.58
C VAL A 121 9.81 9.36 -6.64
N PHE A 122 9.66 9.83 -7.89
CA PHE A 122 10.39 9.27 -9.03
C PHE A 122 11.58 10.12 -9.51
N LEU A 123 11.78 11.35 -9.02
CA LEU A 123 12.99 12.11 -9.37
C LEU A 123 14.24 11.59 -8.65
N ASP A 124 14.12 11.40 -7.33
CA ASP A 124 15.30 11.14 -6.50
C ASP A 124 15.24 9.79 -5.74
N ARG A 125 14.08 9.14 -5.69
CA ARG A 125 13.83 8.01 -4.77
C ARG A 125 13.37 6.74 -5.45
N GLY A 126 13.06 6.80 -6.74
CA GLY A 126 12.53 5.65 -7.47
C GLY A 126 12.72 5.78 -8.96
N ILE A 127 12.51 4.68 -9.65
CA ILE A 127 12.55 4.60 -11.11
C ILE A 127 11.16 4.14 -11.56
N ARG A 128 10.64 4.77 -12.58
CA ARG A 128 9.45 4.33 -13.30
C ARG A 128 9.85 4.00 -14.73
N LEU A 129 9.57 2.78 -15.15
CA LEU A 129 9.68 2.35 -16.53
C LEU A 129 8.27 2.19 -17.11
N ARG A 130 8.05 2.78 -18.27
CA ARG A 130 6.85 2.54 -19.06
C ARG A 130 7.12 1.42 -20.05
N ARG A 131 6.06 0.75 -20.47
CA ARG A 131 6.16 -0.34 -21.43
C ARG A 131 6.79 0.10 -22.75
N ASP A 132 6.43 1.30 -23.21
CA ASP A 132 6.95 1.95 -24.41
C ASP A 132 8.43 2.36 -24.31
N GLU A 133 8.98 2.43 -23.10
CA GLU A 133 10.39 2.74 -22.83
C GLU A 133 11.27 1.48 -22.78
N ILE A 134 10.69 0.28 -22.84
CA ILE A 134 11.43 -0.99 -22.75
C ILE A 134 11.71 -1.52 -24.15
N PRO A 135 12.97 -1.52 -24.62
CA PRO A 135 13.31 -2.03 -25.95
C PRO A 135 12.90 -3.50 -26.11
N GLY A 136 12.21 -3.82 -27.20
CA GLY A 136 11.78 -5.18 -27.50
C GLY A 136 10.63 -5.72 -26.63
N PHE A 137 9.95 -4.84 -25.88
CA PHE A 137 8.75 -5.25 -25.16
C PHE A 137 7.65 -5.63 -26.16
N PRO A 138 7.00 -6.80 -26.02
CA PRO A 138 5.97 -7.23 -26.96
C PRO A 138 4.80 -6.24 -26.99
N GLU A 139 4.28 -5.99 -28.20
CA GLU A 139 3.01 -5.30 -28.33
C GLU A 139 1.89 -6.14 -27.66
N CYS A 140 0.98 -5.47 -27.00
CA CYS A 140 -0.13 -6.11 -26.34
C CYS A 140 -1.43 -5.64 -26.99
N ASP A 141 -2.00 -6.50 -27.81
CA ASP A 141 -3.32 -6.28 -28.38
C ASP A 141 -4.38 -6.76 -27.38
N VAL A 142 -5.26 -5.86 -27.00
CA VAL A 142 -6.38 -6.18 -26.12
C VAL A 142 -7.64 -6.33 -26.97
N HIS A 143 -8.07 -7.55 -27.15
CA HIS A 143 -9.34 -7.85 -27.81
C HIS A 143 -10.43 -8.04 -26.76
N SER A 144 -11.48 -7.23 -26.83
CA SER A 144 -12.69 -7.42 -26.04
C SER A 144 -13.70 -8.21 -26.87
N ILE A 145 -14.01 -9.40 -26.41
CA ILE A 145 -15.06 -10.23 -27.01
C ILE A 145 -16.28 -10.15 -26.10
N ALA A 146 -17.35 -9.56 -26.59
CA ALA A 146 -18.65 -9.63 -25.92
C ALA A 146 -19.37 -10.87 -26.39
N TYR A 147 -19.89 -11.65 -25.47
CA TYR A 147 -20.77 -12.78 -25.78
C TYR A 147 -21.99 -12.70 -24.86
N ASP A 148 -23.13 -13.00 -25.43
CA ASP A 148 -24.37 -13.10 -24.69
C ASP A 148 -24.42 -14.44 -23.97
N MET A 149 -24.56 -14.41 -22.65
CA MET A 149 -24.89 -15.59 -21.86
C MET A 149 -26.40 -15.84 -21.96
N ASP A 150 -26.80 -17.08 -22.06
CA ASP A 150 -28.20 -17.40 -22.00
C ASP A 150 -28.79 -17.12 -20.60
N LYS A 151 -30.14 -17.12 -20.52
CA LYS A 151 -30.82 -16.82 -19.25
C LYS A 151 -30.52 -17.86 -18.16
N THR A 152 -30.26 -19.10 -18.57
CA THR A 152 -29.98 -20.21 -17.65
C THR A 152 -28.62 -20.04 -16.98
N ASP A 153 -27.58 -19.72 -17.76
CA ASP A 153 -26.23 -19.46 -17.27
C ASP A 153 -26.22 -18.26 -16.36
N THR A 154 -26.90 -17.16 -16.71
CA THR A 154 -27.03 -15.96 -15.90
C THR A 154 -27.71 -16.28 -14.56
N GLN A 155 -28.74 -17.10 -14.54
CA GLN A 155 -29.44 -17.51 -13.32
C GLN A 155 -28.54 -18.37 -12.42
N GLN A 156 -27.80 -19.32 -12.98
CA GLN A 156 -26.87 -20.16 -12.20
C GLN A 156 -25.76 -19.35 -11.56
N ILE A 157 -25.15 -18.46 -12.33
CA ILE A 157 -24.09 -17.57 -11.77
C ILE A 157 -24.65 -16.69 -10.66
N THR A 158 -25.85 -16.14 -10.85
CA THR A 158 -26.51 -15.31 -9.83
C THR A 158 -26.81 -16.11 -8.56
N GLN A 159 -27.29 -17.34 -8.71
CA GLN A 159 -27.56 -18.22 -7.57
C GLN A 159 -26.29 -18.54 -6.79
N VAL A 160 -25.22 -18.98 -7.49
CA VAL A 160 -23.92 -19.26 -6.86
C VAL A 160 -23.38 -18.03 -6.12
N PHE A 161 -23.53 -16.83 -6.70
CA PHE A 161 -23.11 -15.59 -6.05
C PHE A 161 -23.86 -15.32 -4.73
N PHE A 162 -25.18 -15.56 -4.70
CA PHE A 162 -25.98 -15.41 -3.49
C PHE A 162 -25.62 -16.46 -2.43
N GLU A 163 -25.39 -17.71 -2.85
CA GLU A 163 -24.94 -18.78 -1.95
C GLU A 163 -23.58 -18.47 -1.31
N MET A 164 -22.63 -17.96 -2.13
CA MET A 164 -21.32 -17.51 -1.61
C MET A 164 -21.46 -16.35 -0.61
N LYS A 165 -22.32 -15.37 -0.87
CA LYS A 165 -22.59 -14.28 0.07
C LYS A 165 -23.17 -14.78 1.37
N ALA A 166 -24.15 -15.66 1.31
CA ALA A 166 -24.76 -16.26 2.51
C ALA A 166 -23.73 -17.06 3.33
N ALA A 167 -22.84 -17.81 2.68
CA ALA A 167 -21.78 -18.58 3.34
C ALA A 167 -20.71 -17.68 4.01
N LEU A 168 -20.48 -16.49 3.47
CA LEU A 168 -19.54 -15.50 4.02
C LEU A 168 -20.16 -14.61 5.09
N GLY A 169 -21.46 -14.76 5.41
CA GLY A 169 -22.14 -14.01 6.46
C GLY A 169 -22.34 -12.52 6.13
N GLN A 170 -22.41 -12.17 4.85
CA GLN A 170 -22.63 -10.81 4.35
C GLN A 170 -24.06 -10.62 3.81
#